data_e17fbd16fec0d603787806c631703f21
#
_entry.id   e17fbd16fec0d603787806c631703f21
#
_cell.length_a   1.000
_cell.length_b   1.000
_cell.length_c   1.000
_cell.angle_alpha   90.00
_cell.angle_beta   90.00
_cell.angle_gamma   90.00
#
_symmetry.space_group_name_H-M   'P 1'
#
loop_
_entity.id
_entity.type
_entity.pdbx_description
1 polymer ?
#
loop_
_entity_poly.entity_id
_entity_poly.type
_entity_poly.pdbx_seq_one_letter_code
_entity_poly.pdbx_strand_id
1 'polypeptide(L)'
;MTELTRKINDSIFGEVSTEELLANAFEKKTNYFGDNITYSPKVFIPLTTMCRDNCGYCTFVKSPKEGGTYLNQEEVLSIAEAGDEAGCYEALFTLGDKPELKWDFALTQLKELGHSSTHDYLISSMKVVNEKFNLFPHANPGLMSKQEIKELKKHSPSGGVMIESFSKNIYDKGKAHYKTDTKYIDLRLDTLNNALEEKYPVTTGLLLGLTSTKEEIVNDISNLIDYLKKNSAIQEVILQNFRAKKNTLMKNNSEITNDLFLRIIATTRIYAPSHISLQVPPNLSPDITIFLKSGINDLGGISPLTIDWVNPDHLWPNINKLKLDISSTGQVLKKRLPV
;
A
#
# COMPACT_ATOMS: atom_id res chain seq x y z
N MET A 1 20.65 20.99 2.31
CA MET A 1 20.06 19.93 3.16
C MET A 1 19.38 20.58 4.35
N THR A 2 18.08 20.33 4.56
CA THR A 2 17.33 20.90 5.70
C THR A 2 17.80 20.26 7.02
N GLU A 3 17.47 20.87 8.17
CA GLU A 3 17.76 20.31 9.48
C GLU A 3 17.10 18.92 9.66
N LEU A 4 15.85 18.75 9.19
CA LEU A 4 15.15 17.48 9.22
C LEU A 4 15.88 16.42 8.39
N THR A 5 16.29 16.77 7.16
CA THR A 5 17.02 15.83 6.27
C THR A 5 18.34 15.38 6.90
N ARG A 6 19.05 16.27 7.59
CA ARG A 6 20.27 15.91 8.33
C ARG A 6 19.97 14.93 9.45
N LYS A 7 18.99 15.23 10.30
CA LYS A 7 18.58 14.33 11.40
C LYS A 7 18.17 12.96 10.91
N ILE A 8 17.44 12.88 9.79
CA ILE A 8 17.04 11.62 9.17
C ILE A 8 18.26 10.85 8.66
N ASN A 9 19.20 11.55 7.99
CA ASN A 9 20.45 10.91 7.55
C ASN A 9 21.23 10.33 8.73
N ASP A 10 21.39 11.11 9.80
CA ASP A 10 22.13 10.68 11.00
C ASP A 10 21.44 9.49 11.69
N SER A 11 20.11 9.45 11.71
CA SER A 11 19.34 8.34 12.24
C SER A 11 19.48 7.07 11.37
N ILE A 12 19.44 7.18 10.05
CA ILE A 12 19.46 6.01 9.16
C ILE A 12 20.88 5.51 8.93
N PHE A 13 21.86 6.41 8.70
CA PHE A 13 23.20 6.08 8.22
C PHE A 13 24.33 6.59 9.15
N GLY A 14 24.00 7.33 10.20
CA GLY A 14 24.96 7.89 11.13
C GLY A 14 25.29 6.96 12.31
N GLU A 15 25.86 7.55 13.35
CA GLU A 15 26.40 6.84 14.52
C GLU A 15 25.36 6.48 15.58
N VAL A 16 24.09 6.92 15.43
CA VAL A 16 23.00 6.54 16.36
C VAL A 16 22.88 5.01 16.32
N SER A 17 22.98 4.36 17.47
CA SER A 17 22.88 2.90 17.53
C SER A 17 21.48 2.45 17.10
N THR A 18 21.37 1.28 16.46
CA THR A 18 20.07 0.71 16.08
C THR A 18 19.23 0.49 17.34
N GLU A 19 19.82 0.06 18.43
CA GLU A 19 19.13 -0.18 19.71
C GLU A 19 18.48 1.10 20.28
N GLU A 20 19.22 2.20 20.34
CA GLU A 20 18.71 3.50 20.78
C GLU A 20 17.58 4.00 19.86
N LEU A 21 17.76 3.88 18.54
CA LEU A 21 16.77 4.28 17.56
C LEU A 21 15.47 3.49 17.72
N LEU A 22 15.55 2.18 17.90
CA LEU A 22 14.39 1.32 18.13
C LEU A 22 13.69 1.63 19.45
N ALA A 23 14.44 1.91 20.53
CA ALA A 23 13.89 2.26 21.84
C ALA A 23 13.04 3.56 21.74
N ASN A 24 13.59 4.60 21.11
CA ASN A 24 12.89 5.88 20.92
C ASN A 24 11.64 5.74 20.04
N ALA A 25 11.71 4.94 18.97
CA ALA A 25 10.58 4.69 18.09
C ALA A 25 9.48 3.89 18.80
N PHE A 26 9.86 2.87 19.56
CA PHE A 26 8.94 2.05 20.34
C PHE A 26 8.23 2.86 21.43
N GLU A 27 8.97 3.69 22.17
CA GLU A 27 8.41 4.61 23.16
C GLU A 27 7.37 5.54 22.53
N LYS A 28 7.72 6.19 21.42
CA LYS A 28 6.78 7.08 20.72
C LYS A 28 5.53 6.35 20.24
N LYS A 29 5.67 5.13 19.71
CA LYS A 29 4.53 4.27 19.31
C LYS A 29 3.66 3.93 20.53
N THR A 30 4.28 3.48 21.63
CA THR A 30 3.57 3.05 22.83
C THR A 30 2.83 4.20 23.50
N ASN A 31 3.43 5.39 23.54
CA ASN A 31 2.78 6.59 24.09
C ASN A 31 1.51 6.99 23.33
N TYR A 32 1.38 6.66 22.05
CA TYR A 32 0.19 7.03 21.25
C TYR A 32 -0.77 5.85 21.02
N PHE A 33 -0.25 4.67 20.68
CA PHE A 33 -1.04 3.48 20.30
C PHE A 33 -1.11 2.39 21.38
N GLY A 34 -0.42 2.57 22.54
CA GLY A 34 -0.27 1.55 23.55
C GLY A 34 0.46 0.31 23.02
N ASP A 35 0.11 -0.86 23.56
CA ASP A 35 0.70 -2.15 23.16
C ASP A 35 -0.03 -2.79 21.97
N ASN A 36 -0.95 -2.07 21.33
CA ASN A 36 -1.71 -2.61 20.24
C ASN A 36 -0.88 -2.67 18.94
N ILE A 37 -1.01 -3.79 18.25
CA ILE A 37 -0.68 -4.00 16.83
C ILE A 37 -1.98 -4.33 16.13
N THR A 38 -2.33 -3.57 15.11
CA THR A 38 -3.58 -3.75 14.40
C THR A 38 -3.39 -4.43 13.05
N TYR A 39 -4.46 -5.03 12.54
CA TYR A 39 -4.58 -5.48 11.16
C TYR A 39 -6.03 -5.43 10.71
N SER A 40 -6.24 -5.31 9.42
CA SER A 40 -7.59 -5.43 8.83
C SER A 40 -7.73 -6.78 8.14
N PRO A 41 -8.68 -7.64 8.57
CA PRO A 41 -9.01 -8.84 7.82
C PRO A 41 -9.69 -8.44 6.51
N LYS A 42 -9.06 -8.76 5.37
CA LYS A 42 -9.51 -8.34 4.02
C LYS A 42 -9.70 -9.51 3.08
N VAL A 43 -10.61 -9.35 2.14
CA VAL A 43 -10.64 -10.13 0.92
C VAL A 43 -10.17 -9.25 -0.24
N PHE A 44 -9.27 -9.76 -1.09
CA PHE A 44 -8.71 -9.03 -2.22
C PHE A 44 -9.45 -9.40 -3.51
N ILE A 45 -10.10 -8.41 -4.12
CA ILE A 45 -10.87 -8.57 -5.36
C ILE A 45 -10.04 -8.00 -6.53
N PRO A 46 -9.45 -8.83 -7.41
CA PRO A 46 -8.65 -8.36 -8.54
C PRO A 46 -9.54 -7.92 -9.68
N LEU A 47 -10.21 -6.76 -9.54
CA LEU A 47 -11.24 -6.28 -10.48
C LEU A 47 -10.79 -6.30 -11.93
N THR A 48 -9.54 -5.90 -12.21
CA THR A 48 -8.88 -6.11 -13.50
C THR A 48 -7.39 -6.28 -13.34
N THR A 49 -6.82 -7.24 -14.06
CA THR A 49 -5.36 -7.43 -14.15
C THR A 49 -4.74 -6.60 -15.28
N MET A 50 -5.53 -5.94 -16.12
CA MET A 50 -5.01 -5.01 -17.11
C MET A 50 -4.63 -3.67 -16.47
N CYS A 51 -3.59 -3.01 -16.99
CA CYS A 51 -3.13 -1.71 -16.53
C CYS A 51 -2.52 -0.93 -17.70
N ARG A 52 -2.67 0.38 -17.73
CA ARG A 52 -1.95 1.20 -18.71
C ARG A 52 -0.46 1.31 -18.43
N ASP A 53 -0.03 1.11 -17.18
CA ASP A 53 1.37 1.09 -16.77
C ASP A 53 2.00 -0.31 -16.87
N ASN A 54 3.34 -0.34 -16.83
CA ASN A 54 4.14 -1.54 -16.79
C ASN A 54 5.32 -1.35 -15.83
N CYS A 55 5.02 -1.29 -14.53
CA CYS A 55 6.04 -1.10 -13.50
C CYS A 55 7.02 -2.28 -13.47
N GLY A 56 8.33 -1.98 -13.39
CA GLY A 56 9.39 -2.96 -13.51
C GLY A 56 9.45 -4.05 -12.41
N TYR A 57 8.65 -3.92 -11.36
CA TYR A 57 8.54 -4.86 -10.24
C TYR A 57 7.17 -5.57 -10.15
N CYS A 58 6.21 -5.17 -10.97
CA CYS A 58 4.83 -5.64 -10.86
C CYS A 58 4.63 -6.97 -11.58
N THR A 59 4.05 -7.97 -10.89
CA THR A 59 3.66 -9.26 -11.46
C THR A 59 2.16 -9.38 -11.65
N PHE A 60 1.39 -8.40 -11.19
CA PHE A 60 -0.06 -8.41 -11.26
C PHE A 60 -0.58 -8.14 -12.67
N VAL A 61 0.11 -7.25 -13.41
CA VAL A 61 -0.35 -6.77 -14.71
C VAL A 61 -0.22 -7.85 -15.78
N LYS A 62 -1.33 -8.04 -16.52
CA LYS A 62 -1.40 -8.87 -17.71
C LYS A 62 -1.95 -8.05 -18.88
N SER A 63 -1.29 -8.13 -20.02
CA SER A 63 -1.87 -7.60 -21.27
C SER A 63 -3.07 -8.47 -21.71
N PRO A 64 -3.94 -7.98 -22.60
CA PRO A 64 -5.02 -8.80 -23.17
C PRO A 64 -4.53 -10.11 -23.80
N LYS A 65 -3.33 -10.10 -24.42
CA LYS A 65 -2.71 -11.29 -25.02
C LYS A 65 -2.25 -12.33 -23.98
N GLU A 66 -1.99 -11.89 -22.76
CA GLU A 66 -1.61 -12.74 -21.61
C GLU A 66 -2.81 -13.13 -20.75
N GLY A 67 -4.03 -12.87 -21.22
CA GLY A 67 -5.28 -13.17 -20.51
C GLY A 67 -5.70 -12.10 -19.51
N GLY A 68 -5.21 -10.86 -19.67
CA GLY A 68 -5.71 -9.72 -18.89
C GLY A 68 -7.19 -9.46 -19.19
N THR A 69 -8.00 -9.28 -18.15
CA THR A 69 -9.45 -9.12 -18.24
C THR A 69 -10.00 -8.37 -17.02
N TYR A 70 -11.27 -7.97 -17.10
CA TYR A 70 -12.07 -7.61 -15.93
C TYR A 70 -12.77 -8.85 -15.37
N LEU A 71 -12.93 -8.91 -14.06
CA LEU A 71 -13.92 -9.78 -13.44
C LEU A 71 -15.32 -9.28 -13.81
N ASN A 72 -16.24 -10.21 -14.06
CA ASN A 72 -17.66 -9.85 -14.17
C ASN A 72 -18.28 -9.68 -12.77
N GLN A 73 -19.53 -9.20 -12.70
CA GLN A 73 -20.18 -8.91 -11.43
C GLN A 73 -20.42 -10.17 -10.57
N GLU A 74 -20.70 -11.31 -11.17
CA GLU A 74 -20.91 -12.57 -10.44
C GLU A 74 -19.61 -13.04 -9.78
N GLU A 75 -18.49 -12.93 -10.48
CA GLU A 75 -17.16 -13.24 -9.93
C GLU A 75 -16.79 -12.31 -8.77
N VAL A 76 -17.05 -11.00 -8.90
CA VAL A 76 -16.85 -10.02 -7.82
C VAL A 76 -17.67 -10.39 -6.59
N LEU A 77 -18.96 -10.72 -6.77
CA LEU A 77 -19.86 -11.08 -5.67
C LEU A 77 -19.47 -12.39 -5.01
N SER A 78 -19.06 -13.39 -5.78
CA SER A 78 -18.61 -14.68 -5.22
C SER A 78 -17.37 -14.52 -4.32
N ILE A 79 -16.41 -13.67 -4.74
CA ILE A 79 -15.22 -13.38 -3.92
C ILE A 79 -15.61 -12.59 -2.65
N ALA A 80 -16.52 -11.62 -2.77
CA ALA A 80 -16.98 -10.82 -1.65
C ALA A 80 -17.76 -11.67 -0.64
N GLU A 81 -18.66 -12.57 -1.10
CA GLU A 81 -19.41 -13.50 -0.26
C GLU A 81 -18.48 -14.38 0.57
N ALA A 82 -17.49 -15.01 -0.08
CA ALA A 82 -16.51 -15.81 0.63
C ALA A 82 -15.73 -14.99 1.68
N GLY A 83 -15.45 -13.71 1.40
CA GLY A 83 -14.81 -12.79 2.34
C GLY A 83 -15.69 -12.48 3.55
N ASP A 84 -16.98 -12.20 3.34
CA ASP A 84 -17.96 -11.94 4.41
C ASP A 84 -18.13 -13.18 5.31
N GLU A 85 -18.31 -14.35 4.72
CA GLU A 85 -18.39 -15.64 5.43
C GLU A 85 -17.13 -15.94 6.26
N ALA A 86 -15.95 -15.56 5.78
CA ALA A 86 -14.69 -15.70 6.50
C ALA A 86 -14.48 -14.63 7.59
N GLY A 87 -15.42 -13.71 7.78
CA GLY A 87 -15.36 -12.64 8.78
C GLY A 87 -14.33 -11.56 8.46
N CYS A 88 -14.11 -11.28 7.18
CA CYS A 88 -13.38 -10.11 6.72
C CYS A 88 -14.16 -8.84 7.05
N TYR A 89 -13.44 -7.71 7.19
CA TYR A 89 -14.03 -6.39 7.38
C TYR A 89 -14.00 -5.57 6.11
N GLU A 90 -13.03 -5.82 5.24
CA GLU A 90 -12.84 -5.04 4.03
C GLU A 90 -12.84 -5.92 2.76
N ALA A 91 -13.45 -5.38 1.70
CA ALA A 91 -13.26 -5.83 0.32
C ALA A 91 -12.27 -4.87 -0.36
N LEU A 92 -11.02 -5.28 -0.51
CA LEU A 92 -10.00 -4.48 -1.18
C LEU A 92 -10.01 -4.77 -2.67
N PHE A 93 -10.44 -3.78 -3.45
CA PHE A 93 -10.40 -3.83 -4.91
C PHE A 93 -8.98 -3.54 -5.41
N THR A 94 -8.28 -4.58 -5.84
CA THR A 94 -6.98 -4.48 -6.50
C THR A 94 -7.20 -4.38 -8.00
N LEU A 95 -6.62 -3.38 -8.64
CA LEU A 95 -6.81 -3.18 -10.08
C LEU A 95 -5.66 -2.39 -10.70
N GLY A 96 -5.54 -2.52 -12.03
CA GLY A 96 -4.64 -1.66 -12.79
C GLY A 96 -5.25 -0.29 -13.08
N ASP A 97 -4.40 0.71 -13.29
CA ASP A 97 -4.80 2.08 -13.57
C ASP A 97 -5.34 2.20 -15.01
N LYS A 98 -6.62 2.52 -15.15
CA LYS A 98 -7.35 2.92 -16.37
C LYS A 98 -6.87 2.21 -17.65
N PRO A 99 -6.95 0.87 -17.74
CA PRO A 99 -6.47 0.13 -18.90
C PRO A 99 -7.18 0.48 -20.21
N GLU A 100 -8.41 0.99 -20.15
CA GLU A 100 -9.18 1.46 -21.29
C GLU A 100 -8.49 2.61 -22.04
N LEU A 101 -7.58 3.33 -21.41
CA LEU A 101 -6.79 4.39 -22.07
C LEU A 101 -5.60 3.85 -22.88
N LYS A 102 -5.35 2.54 -22.81
CA LYS A 102 -4.25 1.87 -23.51
C LYS A 102 -4.73 0.74 -24.42
N TRP A 103 -5.78 0.05 -24.01
CA TRP A 103 -6.25 -1.17 -24.66
C TRP A 103 -7.69 -1.04 -25.13
N ASP A 104 -7.93 -1.05 -26.45
CA ASP A 104 -9.29 -1.09 -27.03
C ASP A 104 -10.09 -2.30 -26.52
N PHE A 105 -9.40 -3.41 -26.25
CA PHE A 105 -9.99 -4.60 -25.64
C PHE A 105 -10.60 -4.30 -24.27
N ALA A 106 -9.90 -3.54 -23.41
CA ALA A 106 -10.42 -3.14 -22.10
C ALA A 106 -11.66 -2.25 -22.23
N LEU A 107 -11.67 -1.32 -23.19
CA LEU A 107 -12.82 -0.46 -23.48
C LEU A 107 -14.01 -1.30 -23.98
N THR A 108 -13.77 -2.33 -24.81
CA THR A 108 -14.83 -3.23 -25.31
C THR A 108 -15.44 -4.01 -24.17
N GLN A 109 -14.62 -4.61 -23.30
CA GLN A 109 -15.13 -5.35 -22.13
C GLN A 109 -15.93 -4.46 -21.19
N LEU A 110 -15.49 -3.21 -20.93
CA LEU A 110 -16.26 -2.27 -20.11
C LEU A 110 -17.65 -2.00 -20.70
N LYS A 111 -17.75 -1.82 -22.03
CA LYS A 111 -19.05 -1.64 -22.72
C LYS A 111 -19.94 -2.88 -22.61
N GLU A 112 -19.37 -4.08 -22.69
CA GLU A 112 -20.11 -5.34 -22.51
C GLU A 112 -20.61 -5.48 -21.07
N LEU A 113 -19.85 -4.99 -20.09
CA LEU A 113 -20.25 -4.91 -18.69
C LEU A 113 -21.24 -3.75 -18.40
N GLY A 114 -21.54 -2.89 -19.39
CA GLY A 114 -22.46 -1.77 -19.24
C GLY A 114 -21.83 -0.49 -18.66
N HIS A 115 -20.50 -0.36 -18.72
CA HIS A 115 -19.76 0.73 -18.11
C HIS A 115 -18.92 1.53 -19.10
N SER A 116 -18.64 2.79 -18.75
CA SER A 116 -17.90 3.73 -19.61
C SER A 116 -16.41 3.81 -19.28
N SER A 117 -16.02 3.44 -18.07
CA SER A 117 -14.64 3.49 -17.59
C SER A 117 -14.38 2.48 -16.47
N THR A 118 -13.11 2.20 -16.19
CA THR A 118 -12.70 1.37 -15.04
C THR A 118 -13.22 1.93 -13.71
N HIS A 119 -13.19 3.24 -13.52
CA HIS A 119 -13.70 3.87 -12.31
C HIS A 119 -15.23 3.75 -12.17
N ASP A 120 -15.97 3.88 -13.26
CA ASP A 120 -17.42 3.67 -13.29
C ASP A 120 -17.76 2.24 -12.86
N TYR A 121 -17.07 1.25 -13.45
CA TYR A 121 -17.25 -0.16 -13.07
C TYR A 121 -16.83 -0.46 -11.62
N LEU A 122 -15.72 0.13 -11.17
CA LEU A 122 -15.26 0.01 -9.78
C LEU A 122 -16.33 0.52 -8.79
N ILE A 123 -16.85 1.73 -9.02
CA ILE A 123 -17.88 2.34 -8.16
C ILE A 123 -19.14 1.49 -8.12
N SER A 124 -19.59 0.98 -9.28
CA SER A 124 -20.73 0.08 -9.38
C SER A 124 -20.51 -1.22 -8.59
N SER A 125 -19.34 -1.84 -8.73
CA SER A 125 -18.96 -3.06 -8.00
C SER A 125 -18.90 -2.83 -6.48
N MET A 126 -18.30 -1.72 -6.04
CA MET A 126 -18.22 -1.35 -4.62
C MET A 126 -19.61 -1.12 -4.01
N LYS A 127 -20.49 -0.44 -4.74
CA LYS A 127 -21.87 -0.20 -4.33
C LYS A 127 -22.59 -1.52 -4.05
N VAL A 128 -22.53 -2.46 -4.99
CA VAL A 128 -23.22 -3.75 -4.87
C VAL A 128 -22.63 -4.60 -3.73
N VAL A 129 -21.31 -4.59 -3.54
CA VAL A 129 -20.66 -5.28 -2.42
C VAL A 129 -21.11 -4.69 -1.08
N ASN A 130 -21.13 -3.36 -0.96
CA ASN A 130 -21.57 -2.68 0.26
C ASN A 130 -23.06 -2.88 0.59
N GLU A 131 -23.91 -3.05 -0.45
CA GLU A 131 -25.34 -3.30 -0.27
C GLU A 131 -25.66 -4.75 0.12
N LYS A 132 -24.82 -5.71 -0.29
CA LYS A 132 -25.12 -7.15 -0.11
C LYS A 132 -24.38 -7.80 1.06
N PHE A 133 -23.22 -7.27 1.45
CA PHE A 133 -22.32 -7.89 2.42
C PHE A 133 -21.92 -6.91 3.53
N ASN A 134 -21.46 -7.43 4.67
CA ASN A 134 -20.90 -6.63 5.77
C ASN A 134 -19.44 -6.29 5.53
N LEU A 135 -19.11 -5.87 4.33
CA LEU A 135 -17.74 -5.54 3.91
C LEU A 135 -17.64 -4.07 3.56
N PHE A 136 -16.61 -3.41 4.09
CA PHE A 136 -16.26 -2.04 3.69
C PHE A 136 -15.39 -2.09 2.43
N PRO A 137 -15.86 -1.53 1.29
CA PRO A 137 -15.00 -1.44 0.11
C PRO A 137 -13.81 -0.51 0.35
N HIS A 138 -12.66 -0.89 -0.20
CA HIS A 138 -11.43 -0.09 -0.26
C HIS A 138 -10.81 -0.29 -1.63
N ALA A 139 -10.31 0.76 -2.28
CA ALA A 139 -9.75 0.65 -3.62
C ALA A 139 -8.45 1.42 -3.80
N ASN A 140 -7.57 0.84 -4.61
CA ASN A 140 -6.31 1.43 -5.04
C ASN A 140 -6.31 1.59 -6.59
N PRO A 141 -7.16 2.49 -7.16
CA PRO A 141 -7.38 2.54 -8.61
C PRO A 141 -6.31 3.31 -9.39
N GLY A 142 -5.26 3.77 -8.73
CA GLY A 142 -4.22 4.61 -9.33
C GLY A 142 -4.58 6.11 -9.24
N LEU A 143 -4.38 6.84 -10.35
CA LEU A 143 -4.64 8.28 -10.36
C LEU A 143 -6.14 8.60 -10.37
N MET A 144 -6.52 9.55 -9.52
CA MET A 144 -7.90 10.01 -9.40
C MET A 144 -7.99 11.53 -9.47
N SER A 145 -8.93 12.00 -10.28
CA SER A 145 -9.39 13.38 -10.22
C SER A 145 -10.22 13.62 -8.95
N LYS A 146 -10.40 14.89 -8.59
CA LYS A 146 -11.25 15.28 -7.46
C LYS A 146 -12.70 14.75 -7.63
N GLN A 147 -13.24 14.78 -8.86
CA GLN A 147 -14.59 14.28 -9.14
C GLN A 147 -14.66 12.75 -8.95
N GLU A 148 -13.66 11.99 -9.41
CA GLU A 148 -13.60 10.53 -9.21
C GLU A 148 -13.55 10.17 -7.72
N ILE A 149 -12.77 10.89 -6.91
CA ILE A 149 -12.72 10.71 -5.46
C ILE A 149 -14.08 11.04 -4.82
N LYS A 150 -14.73 12.12 -5.24
CA LYS A 150 -16.04 12.51 -4.73
C LYS A 150 -17.12 11.46 -4.98
N GLU A 151 -17.08 10.77 -6.12
CA GLU A 151 -17.99 9.66 -6.40
C GLU A 151 -17.59 8.40 -5.62
N LEU A 152 -16.29 8.05 -5.61
CA LEU A 152 -15.77 6.86 -4.94
C LEU A 152 -16.10 6.86 -3.44
N LYS A 153 -15.92 7.97 -2.74
CA LYS A 153 -16.14 8.06 -1.28
C LYS A 153 -17.58 7.84 -0.84
N LYS A 154 -18.55 7.88 -1.75
CA LYS A 154 -19.94 7.55 -1.43
C LYS A 154 -20.13 6.08 -1.12
N HIS A 155 -19.24 5.22 -1.60
CA HIS A 155 -19.33 3.77 -1.53
C HIS A 155 -18.11 3.12 -0.87
N SER A 156 -17.11 3.91 -0.50
CA SER A 156 -15.86 3.47 0.11
C SER A 156 -15.45 4.42 1.23
N PRO A 157 -15.25 3.93 2.47
CA PRO A 157 -14.81 4.77 3.59
C PRO A 157 -13.36 5.23 3.45
N SER A 158 -12.54 4.50 2.69
CA SER A 158 -11.13 4.82 2.46
C SER A 158 -10.63 4.27 1.14
N GLY A 159 -9.49 4.79 0.68
CA GLY A 159 -8.80 4.31 -0.51
C GLY A 159 -7.29 4.39 -0.37
N GLY A 160 -6.56 4.11 -1.43
CA GLY A 160 -5.11 4.17 -1.39
C GLY A 160 -4.47 4.65 -2.68
N VAL A 161 -3.39 5.40 -2.54
CA VAL A 161 -2.50 5.81 -3.61
C VAL A 161 -1.07 5.77 -3.12
N MET A 162 -0.31 4.81 -3.59
CA MET A 162 1.09 4.66 -3.18
C MET A 162 1.98 5.70 -3.85
N ILE A 163 2.74 6.46 -3.07
CA ILE A 163 3.80 7.36 -3.56
C ILE A 163 4.93 6.54 -4.21
N GLU A 164 5.29 5.43 -3.63
CA GLU A 164 6.38 4.52 -3.99
C GLU A 164 7.76 5.12 -3.72
N SER A 165 8.11 6.26 -4.32
CA SER A 165 9.35 7.00 -4.13
C SER A 165 9.20 8.44 -4.61
N PHE A 166 9.96 9.37 -4.03
CA PHE A 166 10.10 10.75 -4.52
C PHE A 166 11.28 10.93 -5.48
N SER A 167 12.11 9.89 -5.66
CA SER A 167 13.26 9.95 -6.57
C SER A 167 12.81 9.98 -8.04
N LYS A 168 13.38 10.91 -8.81
CA LYS A 168 13.15 10.99 -10.26
C LYS A 168 13.95 9.95 -11.05
N ASN A 169 15.01 9.39 -10.47
CA ASN A 169 15.85 8.40 -11.14
C ASN A 169 15.13 7.07 -11.42
N ILE A 170 14.05 6.78 -10.71
CA ILE A 170 13.24 5.57 -10.94
C ILE A 170 12.50 5.59 -12.28
N TYR A 171 12.43 6.73 -12.99
CA TYR A 171 11.82 6.87 -14.32
C TYR A 171 12.82 6.64 -15.46
N ASP A 172 14.11 6.54 -15.18
CA ASP A 172 15.15 6.33 -16.17
C ASP A 172 15.02 4.96 -16.85
N LYS A 173 15.59 4.85 -18.06
CA LYS A 173 15.57 3.59 -18.81
C LYS A 173 16.14 2.42 -17.99
N GLY A 174 15.37 1.36 -17.89
CA GLY A 174 15.72 0.15 -17.12
C GLY A 174 15.45 0.24 -15.62
N LYS A 175 14.84 1.32 -15.14
CA LYS A 175 14.42 1.48 -13.75
C LYS A 175 12.92 1.15 -13.55
N ALA A 176 12.50 1.17 -12.30
CA ALA A 176 11.19 0.71 -11.82
C ALA A 176 9.99 1.30 -12.57
N HIS A 177 10.02 2.59 -12.86
CA HIS A 177 8.92 3.34 -13.46
C HIS A 177 9.23 3.88 -14.87
N TYR A 178 10.14 3.22 -15.59
CA TYR A 178 10.41 3.59 -16.97
C TYR A 178 9.14 3.43 -17.85
N LYS A 179 8.71 4.52 -18.49
CA LYS A 179 7.47 4.58 -19.30
C LYS A 179 6.20 4.22 -18.51
N THR A 180 6.12 4.64 -17.27
CA THR A 180 4.93 4.50 -16.41
C THR A 180 4.47 5.88 -15.97
N ASP A 181 3.79 6.59 -16.87
CA ASP A 181 3.50 8.02 -16.70
C ASP A 181 2.62 8.32 -15.49
N THR A 182 1.74 7.38 -15.08
CA THR A 182 0.89 7.56 -13.90
C THR A 182 1.64 7.43 -12.58
N LYS A 183 2.90 7.00 -12.62
CA LYS A 183 3.76 6.86 -11.44
C LYS A 183 4.61 8.12 -11.18
N TYR A 184 4.53 9.16 -12.03
CA TYR A 184 5.20 10.41 -11.73
C TYR A 184 4.73 10.98 -10.39
N ILE A 185 5.70 11.39 -9.56
CA ILE A 185 5.45 11.81 -8.19
C ILE A 185 4.45 12.97 -8.12
N ASP A 186 4.55 13.96 -9.00
CA ASP A 186 3.65 15.11 -9.01
C ASP A 186 2.18 14.69 -9.20
N LEU A 187 1.90 13.73 -10.10
CA LEU A 187 0.55 13.21 -10.34
C LEU A 187 0.02 12.40 -9.14
N ARG A 188 0.91 11.69 -8.44
CA ARG A 188 0.55 10.96 -7.22
C ARG A 188 0.19 11.92 -6.09
N LEU A 189 0.99 12.97 -5.92
CA LEU A 189 0.72 14.02 -4.94
C LEU A 189 -0.56 14.79 -5.27
N ASP A 190 -0.85 15.06 -6.54
CA ASP A 190 -2.11 15.68 -6.96
C ASP A 190 -3.33 14.82 -6.56
N THR A 191 -3.26 13.51 -6.76
CA THR A 191 -4.32 12.60 -6.32
C THR A 191 -4.49 12.62 -4.80
N LEU A 192 -3.40 12.60 -4.02
CA LEU A 192 -3.44 12.68 -2.57
C LEU A 192 -3.94 14.05 -2.07
N ASN A 193 -3.62 15.14 -2.78
CA ASN A 193 -4.15 16.47 -2.48
C ASN A 193 -5.65 16.57 -2.79
N ASN A 194 -6.11 15.95 -3.87
CA ASN A 194 -7.54 15.83 -4.17
C ASN A 194 -8.28 15.06 -3.05
N ALA A 195 -7.66 14.00 -2.50
CA ALA A 195 -8.22 13.27 -1.36
C ALA A 195 -8.30 14.15 -0.10
N LEU A 196 -7.28 14.98 0.17
CA LEU A 196 -7.28 15.95 1.27
C LEU A 196 -8.43 16.94 1.13
N GLU A 197 -8.59 17.55 -0.05
CA GLU A 197 -9.66 18.50 -0.32
C GLU A 197 -11.06 17.89 -0.16
N GLU A 198 -11.22 16.64 -0.55
CA GLU A 198 -12.47 15.88 -0.39
C GLU A 198 -12.64 15.26 1.00
N LYS A 199 -11.66 15.42 1.91
CA LYS A 199 -11.66 14.78 3.25
C LYS A 199 -11.89 13.27 3.14
N TYR A 200 -11.22 12.64 2.18
CA TYR A 200 -11.29 11.21 1.94
C TYR A 200 -10.05 10.54 2.53
N PRO A 201 -10.23 9.66 3.53
CA PRO A 201 -9.10 8.97 4.16
C PRO A 201 -8.37 8.09 3.16
N VAL A 202 -7.04 8.20 3.13
CA VAL A 202 -6.23 7.43 2.19
C VAL A 202 -5.01 6.81 2.87
N THR A 203 -4.65 5.64 2.37
CA THR A 203 -3.38 4.97 2.63
C THR A 203 -2.39 5.35 1.55
N THR A 204 -1.16 5.65 1.95
CA THR A 204 -0.03 5.84 1.03
C THR A 204 1.21 5.16 1.55
N GLY A 205 2.34 5.30 0.86
CA GLY A 205 3.60 4.74 1.37
C GLY A 205 4.70 4.68 0.34
N LEU A 206 5.81 4.08 0.75
CA LEU A 206 7.01 3.92 -0.04
C LEU A 206 7.30 2.45 -0.31
N LEU A 207 7.85 2.16 -1.48
CA LEU A 207 8.43 0.87 -1.82
C LEU A 207 9.97 0.98 -1.73
N LEU A 208 10.50 0.59 -0.59
CA LEU A 208 11.91 0.72 -0.26
C LEU A 208 12.74 -0.35 -0.98
N GLY A 209 13.79 0.07 -1.66
CA GLY A 209 14.62 -0.77 -2.55
C GLY A 209 14.45 -0.45 -4.03
N LEU A 210 13.57 0.51 -4.40
CA LEU A 210 13.51 1.05 -5.77
C LEU A 210 14.70 1.97 -6.06
N THR A 211 15.17 2.66 -5.02
CA THR A 211 16.34 3.55 -5.04
C THR A 211 17.53 2.84 -4.39
N SER A 212 18.75 3.23 -4.78
CA SER A 212 19.95 2.51 -4.38
C SER A 212 20.97 3.37 -3.62
N THR A 213 20.82 4.69 -3.63
CA THR A 213 21.74 5.59 -2.93
C THR A 213 21.21 6.02 -1.57
N LYS A 214 22.12 6.32 -0.65
CA LYS A 214 21.78 6.85 0.68
C LYS A 214 20.99 8.15 0.58
N GLU A 215 21.41 9.02 -0.33
CA GLU A 215 20.79 10.32 -0.57
C GLU A 215 19.33 10.19 -1.02
N GLU A 216 19.03 9.24 -1.91
CA GLU A 216 17.67 8.99 -2.38
C GLU A 216 16.79 8.46 -1.25
N ILE A 217 17.28 7.52 -0.45
CA ILE A 217 16.54 6.98 0.71
C ILE A 217 16.23 8.11 1.72
N VAL A 218 17.22 8.92 2.05
CA VAL A 218 17.04 10.06 2.96
C VAL A 218 16.03 11.06 2.40
N ASN A 219 16.09 11.35 1.10
CA ASN A 219 15.14 12.24 0.44
C ASN A 219 13.71 11.66 0.44
N ASP A 220 13.55 10.38 0.16
CA ASP A 220 12.24 9.70 0.19
C ASP A 220 11.60 9.83 1.58
N ILE A 221 12.34 9.53 2.65
CA ILE A 221 11.84 9.62 4.02
C ILE A 221 11.58 11.08 4.44
N SER A 222 12.47 12.01 4.09
CA SER A 222 12.31 13.42 4.43
C SER A 222 11.07 14.02 3.76
N ASN A 223 10.90 13.78 2.47
CA ASN A 223 9.75 14.27 1.72
C ASN A 223 8.43 13.63 2.18
N LEU A 224 8.44 12.33 2.48
CA LEU A 224 7.28 11.66 3.07
C LEU A 224 6.86 12.34 4.38
N ILE A 225 7.80 12.53 5.31
CA ILE A 225 7.51 13.14 6.61
C ILE A 225 7.00 14.57 6.46
N ASP A 226 7.60 15.37 5.60
CA ASP A 226 7.15 16.73 5.32
C ASP A 226 5.76 16.77 4.68
N TYR A 227 5.45 15.78 3.84
CA TYR A 227 4.11 15.66 3.24
C TYR A 227 3.06 15.25 4.28
N LEU A 228 3.37 14.29 5.15
CA LEU A 228 2.48 13.84 6.23
C LEU A 228 2.12 14.95 7.21
N LYS A 229 3.04 15.86 7.49
CA LYS A 229 2.78 17.03 8.36
C LYS A 229 1.77 18.00 7.77
N LYS A 230 1.57 18.00 6.45
CA LYS A 230 0.72 18.95 5.71
C LYS A 230 -0.60 18.34 5.25
N ASN A 231 -0.71 17.01 5.23
CA ASN A 231 -1.87 16.30 4.65
C ASN A 231 -2.57 15.42 5.69
N SER A 232 -3.66 15.93 6.25
CA SER A 232 -4.45 15.22 7.27
C SER A 232 -5.39 14.14 6.72
N ALA A 233 -5.51 13.98 5.40
CA ALA A 233 -6.25 12.87 4.82
C ALA A 233 -5.45 11.55 4.83
N ILE A 234 -4.12 11.62 5.01
CA ILE A 234 -3.31 10.44 5.18
C ILE A 234 -3.52 9.86 6.58
N GLN A 235 -4.11 8.69 6.65
CA GLN A 235 -4.33 7.98 7.91
C GLN A 235 -3.29 6.89 8.17
N GLU A 236 -2.79 6.28 7.10
CA GLU A 236 -1.92 5.11 7.14
C GLU A 236 -0.75 5.28 6.16
N VAL A 237 0.42 4.86 6.60
CA VAL A 237 1.63 4.81 5.77
C VAL A 237 2.19 3.40 5.76
N ILE A 238 2.31 2.83 4.57
CA ILE A 238 2.95 1.53 4.36
C ILE A 238 4.41 1.74 4.01
N LEU A 239 5.31 1.20 4.81
CA LEU A 239 6.71 1.02 4.42
C LEU A 239 6.86 -0.41 3.92
N GLN A 240 6.95 -0.55 2.61
CA GLN A 240 7.01 -1.83 1.94
C GLN A 240 8.45 -2.11 1.49
N ASN A 241 8.99 -3.25 1.85
CA ASN A 241 10.28 -3.71 1.35
C ASN A 241 10.12 -4.34 -0.04
N PHE A 242 10.87 -3.86 -1.02
CA PHE A 242 10.93 -4.45 -2.33
C PHE A 242 11.38 -5.92 -2.25
N ARG A 243 10.71 -6.78 -3.01
CA ARG A 243 11.09 -8.18 -3.22
C ARG A 243 11.32 -8.42 -4.72
N ALA A 244 12.49 -8.96 -5.04
CA ALA A 244 12.85 -9.29 -6.41
C ALA A 244 12.03 -10.52 -6.88
N LYS A 245 11.36 -10.40 -8.05
CA LYS A 245 10.48 -11.43 -8.59
C LYS A 245 10.99 -11.89 -9.96
N LYS A 246 11.02 -13.20 -10.19
CA LYS A 246 11.66 -13.84 -11.35
C LYS A 246 11.20 -13.31 -12.72
N ASN A 247 9.92 -12.97 -12.84
CA ASN A 247 9.31 -12.58 -14.12
C ASN A 247 9.17 -11.06 -14.26
N THR A 248 10.04 -10.27 -13.61
CA THR A 248 10.02 -8.81 -13.65
C THR A 248 11.32 -8.24 -14.19
N LEU A 249 11.28 -6.98 -14.65
CA LEU A 249 12.47 -6.24 -15.06
C LEU A 249 13.50 -6.17 -13.93
N MET A 250 13.01 -6.05 -12.69
CA MET A 250 13.83 -5.85 -11.48
C MET A 250 14.23 -7.17 -10.79
N LYS A 251 14.14 -8.32 -11.47
CA LYS A 251 14.44 -9.65 -10.90
C LYS A 251 15.84 -9.80 -10.28
N ASN A 252 16.79 -9.00 -10.72
CA ASN A 252 18.18 -9.03 -10.26
C ASN A 252 18.55 -7.82 -9.37
N ASN A 253 17.57 -6.99 -8.99
CA ASN A 253 17.83 -5.86 -8.12
C ASN A 253 18.00 -6.34 -6.67
N SER A 254 18.94 -5.70 -5.96
CA SER A 254 19.17 -5.97 -4.55
C SER A 254 17.96 -5.56 -3.70
N GLU A 255 17.60 -6.40 -2.75
CA GLU A 255 16.61 -6.09 -1.74
C GLU A 255 17.24 -5.28 -0.60
N ILE A 256 16.41 -4.52 0.11
CA ILE A 256 16.86 -3.80 1.30
C ILE A 256 17.17 -4.79 2.44
N THR A 257 18.27 -4.56 3.16
CA THR A 257 18.61 -5.38 4.33
C THR A 257 17.64 -5.13 5.48
N ASN A 258 17.43 -6.13 6.34
CA ASN A 258 16.55 -5.99 7.50
C ASN A 258 17.04 -4.88 8.45
N ASP A 259 18.34 -4.74 8.66
CA ASP A 259 18.90 -3.68 9.53
C ASP A 259 18.57 -2.29 8.98
N LEU A 260 18.84 -2.04 7.69
CA LEU A 260 18.51 -0.76 7.07
C LEU A 260 16.99 -0.50 7.10
N PHE A 261 16.18 -1.53 6.86
CA PHE A 261 14.74 -1.41 6.91
C PHE A 261 14.24 -1.05 8.33
N LEU A 262 14.77 -1.70 9.36
CA LEU A 262 14.48 -1.37 10.75
C LEU A 262 14.80 0.09 11.09
N ARG A 263 15.98 0.56 10.69
CA ARG A 263 16.41 1.95 10.91
C ARG A 263 15.49 2.95 10.17
N ILE A 264 15.06 2.64 8.96
CA ILE A 264 14.11 3.47 8.20
C ILE A 264 12.75 3.54 8.89
N ILE A 265 12.21 2.40 9.33
CA ILE A 265 10.92 2.36 10.04
C ILE A 265 11.00 3.17 11.32
N ALA A 266 12.02 2.94 12.15
CA ALA A 266 12.20 3.65 13.41
C ALA A 266 12.35 5.16 13.19
N THR A 267 13.17 5.57 12.23
CA THR A 267 13.34 6.98 11.85
C THR A 267 12.01 7.60 11.41
N THR A 268 11.25 6.87 10.57
CA THR A 268 9.94 7.35 10.13
C THR A 268 9.00 7.53 11.32
N ARG A 269 8.94 6.58 12.26
CA ARG A 269 8.12 6.71 13.48
C ARG A 269 8.53 7.93 14.30
N ILE A 270 9.82 8.15 14.50
CA ILE A 270 10.34 9.26 15.33
C ILE A 270 9.95 10.63 14.75
N TYR A 271 10.02 10.82 13.44
CA TYR A 271 9.84 12.13 12.83
C TYR A 271 8.46 12.36 12.19
N ALA A 272 7.68 11.33 11.90
CA ALA A 272 6.30 11.46 11.42
C ALA A 272 5.35 11.95 12.53
N PRO A 273 4.20 12.53 12.19
CA PRO A 273 3.15 12.86 13.18
C PRO A 273 2.71 11.61 13.95
N SER A 274 2.47 11.75 15.26
CA SER A 274 2.22 10.60 16.14
C SER A 274 0.95 9.82 15.80
N HIS A 275 -0.07 10.49 15.23
CA HIS A 275 -1.34 9.88 14.86
C HIS A 275 -1.26 8.97 13.61
N ILE A 276 -0.20 9.09 12.83
CA ILE A 276 -0.06 8.28 11.61
C ILE A 276 0.13 6.80 11.97
N SER A 277 -0.75 5.95 11.42
CA SER A 277 -0.58 4.51 11.49
C SER A 277 0.56 4.08 10.56
N LEU A 278 1.58 3.42 11.11
CA LEU A 278 2.75 2.97 10.36
C LEU A 278 2.69 1.47 10.17
N GLN A 279 2.66 1.04 8.91
CA GLN A 279 2.43 -0.35 8.51
C GLN A 279 3.68 -0.98 7.90
N VAL A 280 3.86 -2.26 8.19
CA VAL A 280 4.80 -3.15 7.49
C VAL A 280 4.04 -4.41 7.08
N PRO A 281 4.03 -4.79 5.78
CA PRO A 281 3.33 -5.98 5.33
C PRO A 281 3.96 -7.26 5.89
N PRO A 282 3.21 -8.10 6.62
CA PRO A 282 3.79 -9.27 7.31
C PRO A 282 4.14 -10.41 6.34
N ASN A 283 3.51 -10.48 5.16
CA ASN A 283 3.85 -11.47 4.13
C ASN A 283 5.20 -11.18 3.47
N LEU A 284 5.63 -9.93 3.43
CA LEU A 284 6.94 -9.53 2.89
C LEU A 284 8.05 -9.54 3.95
N SER A 285 7.69 -9.79 5.20
CA SER A 285 8.60 -9.79 6.36
C SER A 285 8.44 -11.10 7.12
N PRO A 286 9.13 -12.18 6.70
CA PRO A 286 8.92 -13.54 7.24
C PRO A 286 9.04 -13.65 8.75
N ASP A 287 9.91 -12.83 9.37
CA ASP A 287 9.98 -12.67 10.82
C ASP A 287 9.49 -11.26 11.18
N ILE A 288 8.19 -11.11 11.34
CA ILE A 288 7.58 -9.83 11.71
C ILE A 288 8.00 -9.36 13.11
N THR A 289 8.42 -10.27 13.98
CA THR A 289 8.75 -9.94 15.38
C THR A 289 9.91 -8.96 15.48
N ILE A 290 10.86 -9.02 14.54
CA ILE A 290 12.00 -8.09 14.52
C ILE A 290 11.53 -6.64 14.26
N PHE A 291 10.40 -6.43 13.59
CA PHE A 291 9.88 -5.11 13.27
C PHE A 291 8.93 -4.54 14.34
N LEU A 292 8.42 -5.36 15.27
CA LEU A 292 7.47 -4.91 16.29
C LEU A 292 8.04 -3.85 17.23
N LYS A 293 9.35 -3.85 17.44
CA LYS A 293 10.05 -2.84 18.26
C LYS A 293 10.49 -1.61 17.46
N SER A 294 10.32 -1.60 16.13
CA SER A 294 10.72 -0.46 15.30
C SER A 294 9.70 0.68 15.25
N GLY A 295 8.62 0.56 16.05
CA GLY A 295 7.60 1.62 16.14
C GLY A 295 6.43 1.43 15.18
N ILE A 296 6.28 0.29 14.50
CA ILE A 296 5.05 -0.04 13.77
C ILE A 296 3.89 -0.26 14.75
N ASN A 297 2.70 0.06 14.32
CA ASN A 297 1.47 -0.22 15.07
C ASN A 297 0.43 -0.96 14.25
N ASP A 298 0.70 -1.22 12.96
CA ASP A 298 -0.24 -1.85 12.06
C ASP A 298 0.46 -2.81 11.08
N LEU A 299 -0.24 -3.85 10.67
CA LEU A 299 0.22 -4.84 9.70
C LEU A 299 -0.52 -4.73 8.36
N GLY A 300 -1.43 -3.77 8.24
CA GLY A 300 -2.24 -3.57 7.05
C GLY A 300 -3.28 -4.67 6.85
N GLY A 301 -3.56 -4.96 5.60
CA GLY A 301 -4.52 -6.01 5.22
C GLY A 301 -3.92 -7.39 5.26
N ILE A 302 -4.62 -8.33 5.87
CA ILE A 302 -4.29 -9.76 5.85
C ILE A 302 -5.51 -10.52 5.37
N SER A 303 -5.34 -11.38 4.35
CA SER A 303 -6.43 -12.20 3.84
C SER A 303 -6.37 -13.63 4.36
N PRO A 304 -7.49 -14.17 4.86
CA PRO A 304 -7.58 -15.59 5.16
C PRO A 304 -7.83 -16.46 3.91
N LEU A 305 -8.20 -15.88 2.77
CA LEU A 305 -8.72 -16.59 1.60
C LEU A 305 -7.94 -16.32 0.31
N THR A 306 -7.60 -15.04 0.07
CA THR A 306 -6.99 -14.61 -1.19
C THR A 306 -5.50 -14.36 -1.01
N ILE A 307 -4.74 -14.54 -2.09
CA ILE A 307 -3.31 -14.23 -2.11
C ILE A 307 -3.08 -12.71 -2.21
N ASP A 308 -1.85 -12.29 -1.95
CA ASP A 308 -1.36 -10.98 -2.39
C ASP A 308 -1.11 -11.03 -3.90
N TRP A 309 -1.99 -10.41 -4.69
CA TRP A 309 -1.92 -10.45 -6.15
C TRP A 309 -0.69 -9.75 -6.72
N VAL A 310 -0.07 -8.85 -5.97
CA VAL A 310 1.17 -8.16 -6.38
C VAL A 310 2.41 -8.98 -6.00
N ASN A 311 2.34 -9.75 -4.89
CA ASN A 311 3.43 -10.57 -4.39
C ASN A 311 2.97 -12.02 -4.15
N PRO A 312 2.53 -12.75 -5.20
CA PRO A 312 1.86 -14.05 -5.06
C PRO A 312 2.73 -15.15 -4.45
N ASP A 313 4.04 -15.01 -4.52
CA ASP A 313 5.00 -15.97 -3.93
C ASP A 313 5.17 -15.78 -2.39
N HIS A 314 4.57 -14.72 -1.82
CA HIS A 314 4.63 -14.37 -0.42
C HIS A 314 3.27 -14.57 0.25
N LEU A 315 3.08 -15.73 0.89
CA LEU A 315 1.82 -16.08 1.54
C LEU A 315 1.57 -15.26 2.80
N TRP A 316 0.29 -15.01 3.08
CA TRP A 316 -0.12 -14.39 4.33
C TRP A 316 0.22 -15.29 5.52
N PRO A 317 0.67 -14.72 6.65
CA PRO A 317 0.92 -15.51 7.84
C PRO A 317 -0.37 -16.08 8.43
N ASN A 318 -0.26 -17.23 9.08
CA ASN A 318 -1.35 -17.76 9.88
C ASN A 318 -1.65 -16.82 11.06
N ILE A 319 -2.89 -16.37 11.20
CA ILE A 319 -3.30 -15.37 12.21
C ILE A 319 -3.08 -15.86 13.64
N ASN A 320 -3.31 -17.14 13.92
CA ASN A 320 -3.10 -17.68 15.27
C ASN A 320 -1.60 -17.69 15.64
N LYS A 321 -0.74 -18.07 14.69
CA LYS A 321 0.71 -17.98 14.89
C LYS A 321 1.13 -16.52 15.08
N LEU A 322 0.67 -15.62 14.22
CA LEU A 322 0.97 -14.20 14.29
C LEU A 322 0.55 -13.59 15.64
N LYS A 323 -0.59 -14.00 16.18
CA LYS A 323 -1.05 -13.58 17.50
C LYS A 323 -0.10 -14.05 18.63
N LEU A 324 0.39 -15.29 18.55
CA LEU A 324 1.36 -15.82 19.51
C LEU A 324 2.70 -15.07 19.40
N ASP A 325 3.20 -14.88 18.20
CA ASP A 325 4.46 -14.18 17.93
C ASP A 325 4.40 -12.74 18.48
N ILE A 326 3.32 -12.00 18.24
CA ILE A 326 3.11 -10.65 18.77
C ILE A 326 3.00 -10.66 20.30
N SER A 327 2.25 -11.60 20.87
CA SER A 327 2.09 -11.70 22.31
C SER A 327 3.43 -11.99 23.03
N SER A 328 4.34 -12.72 22.39
CA SER A 328 5.67 -12.99 22.95
C SER A 328 6.54 -11.73 23.13
N THR A 329 6.19 -10.63 22.46
CA THR A 329 6.86 -9.32 22.58
C THR A 329 6.19 -8.39 23.59
N GLY A 330 5.15 -8.85 24.30
CA GLY A 330 4.35 -8.04 25.23
C GLY A 330 3.29 -7.17 24.56
N GLN A 331 3.05 -7.34 23.26
CA GLN A 331 2.07 -6.58 22.48
C GLN A 331 0.82 -7.42 22.18
N VAL A 332 -0.26 -6.77 21.72
CA VAL A 332 -1.56 -7.41 21.48
C VAL A 332 -2.01 -7.19 20.05
N LEU A 333 -2.25 -8.29 19.31
CA LEU A 333 -2.82 -8.23 17.97
C LEU A 333 -4.33 -7.97 18.04
N LYS A 334 -4.80 -6.93 17.34
CA LYS A 334 -6.22 -6.57 17.26
C LYS A 334 -6.68 -6.39 15.81
N LYS A 335 -7.90 -6.82 15.54
CA LYS A 335 -8.61 -6.44 14.31
C LYS A 335 -8.98 -4.97 14.35
N ARG A 336 -8.91 -4.28 13.20
CA ARG A 336 -9.41 -2.92 13.04
C ARG A 336 -10.32 -2.78 11.84
N LEU A 337 -11.16 -1.75 11.87
CA LEU A 337 -11.90 -1.27 10.71
C LEU A 337 -10.99 -0.47 9.75
N PRO A 338 -11.44 -0.16 8.52
CA PRO A 338 -10.65 0.60 7.54
C PRO A 338 -10.40 2.06 7.96
N VAL A 339 -11.21 2.63 8.82
CA VAL A 339 -11.14 4.01 9.33
C VAL A 339 -11.53 4.06 10.82
#